data_9aa3f078a4be7b9d665024f645824a69
#
_entry.id   9aa3f078a4be7b9d665024f645824a69
#
_cell.length_a   1.000
_cell.length_b   1.000
_cell.length_c   1.000
_cell.angle_alpha   90.00
_cell.angle_beta   90.00
_cell.angle_gamma   90.00
#
_symmetry.space_group_name_H-M   'P 1'
#
loop_
_entity.id
_entity.type
_entity.pdbx_description
1 polymer ?
#
loop_
_entity_poly.entity_id
_entity_poly.type
_entity_poly.pdbx_seq_one_letter_code
_entity_poly.pdbx_strand_id
1 'polypeptide(L)'
;MTEQPRDWDKELANIDRAIAKQPDAPATRPAVTPPATQRRFVALTWFWTIVAIVLAVALLVWPYDRSCGIRLIFFLGASLLALIMGVLGAFSSWAHRQGLAMLISLLVIMWAGVMTVREILPRTGYAKEAMEWTCPSAPPPPAAVPQSPAQ
;
A
#
# COMPACT_ATOMS: atom_id res chain seq x y z
N MET A 1 -21.93 -16.54 47.29
CA MET A 1 -22.73 -15.91 46.25
C MET A 1 -23.06 -17.00 45.25
N THR A 2 -24.27 -17.55 45.31
CA THR A 2 -24.75 -18.61 44.39
C THR A 2 -25.23 -17.92 43.13
N GLU A 3 -24.45 -17.98 42.05
CA GLU A 3 -24.91 -17.59 40.72
C GLU A 3 -26.07 -18.48 40.32
N GLN A 4 -27.24 -17.88 40.24
CA GLN A 4 -28.44 -18.56 39.79
C GLN A 4 -28.26 -18.91 38.30
N PRO A 5 -28.40 -20.19 37.90
CA PRO A 5 -28.20 -20.57 36.51
C PRO A 5 -29.14 -19.75 35.62
N ARG A 6 -28.53 -19.04 34.64
CA ARG A 6 -29.27 -18.19 33.69
C ARG A 6 -30.18 -19.06 32.84
N ASP A 7 -31.45 -18.81 32.92
CA ASP A 7 -32.50 -19.57 32.23
C ASP A 7 -32.60 -19.11 30.76
N TRP A 8 -31.71 -19.66 29.94
CA TRP A 8 -31.60 -19.31 28.53
C TRP A 8 -32.89 -19.53 27.73
N ASP A 9 -33.70 -20.53 28.10
CA ASP A 9 -34.95 -20.86 27.46
C ASP A 9 -35.99 -19.73 27.63
N LYS A 10 -36.01 -19.13 28.80
CA LYS A 10 -36.89 -17.94 29.03
C LYS A 10 -36.42 -16.70 28.29
N GLU A 11 -35.08 -16.49 28.20
CA GLU A 11 -34.53 -15.36 27.44
C GLU A 11 -34.83 -15.52 25.96
N LEU A 12 -34.63 -16.71 25.36
CA LEU A 12 -34.98 -17.00 23.98
C LEU A 12 -36.47 -16.82 23.68
N ALA A 13 -37.35 -17.34 24.56
CA ALA A 13 -38.79 -17.16 24.40
C ALA A 13 -39.25 -15.70 24.51
N ASN A 14 -38.52 -14.88 25.27
CA ASN A 14 -38.79 -13.43 25.33
C ASN A 14 -38.34 -12.71 24.05
N ILE A 15 -37.19 -13.10 23.49
CA ILE A 15 -36.70 -12.56 22.21
C ILE A 15 -37.65 -12.93 21.08
N ASP A 16 -38.08 -14.18 20.98
CA ASP A 16 -39.06 -14.63 19.97
C ASP A 16 -40.38 -13.86 20.07
N ARG A 17 -40.87 -13.62 21.30
CA ARG A 17 -42.07 -12.80 21.48
C ARG A 17 -41.85 -11.34 21.11
N ALA A 18 -40.66 -10.79 21.34
CA ALA A 18 -40.32 -9.43 20.96
C ALA A 18 -40.26 -9.28 19.42
N ILE A 19 -39.69 -10.28 18.74
CA ILE A 19 -39.65 -10.34 17.28
C ILE A 19 -41.05 -10.50 16.69
N ALA A 20 -41.89 -11.38 17.26
CA ALA A 20 -43.25 -11.61 16.81
C ALA A 20 -44.18 -10.39 17.04
N LYS A 21 -43.87 -9.54 18.02
CA LYS A 21 -44.59 -8.27 18.25
C LYS A 21 -44.10 -7.11 17.41
N GLN A 22 -43.00 -7.27 16.70
CA GLN A 22 -42.52 -6.25 15.78
C GLN A 22 -43.44 -6.26 14.57
N PRO A 23 -44.28 -5.22 14.35
CA PRO A 23 -45.15 -5.17 13.17
C PRO A 23 -44.24 -5.30 11.97
N ASP A 24 -44.65 -6.12 10.98
CA ASP A 24 -43.89 -6.36 9.74
C ASP A 24 -43.36 -5.02 9.21
N ALA A 25 -42.11 -4.72 9.54
CA ALA A 25 -41.47 -3.54 9.01
C ALA A 25 -41.46 -3.75 7.49
N PRO A 26 -42.10 -2.86 6.71
CA PRO A 26 -42.20 -3.04 5.26
C PRO A 26 -40.77 -3.33 4.76
N ALA A 27 -40.58 -4.41 4.00
CA ALA A 27 -39.32 -4.92 3.51
C ALA A 27 -38.51 -3.97 2.62
N THR A 28 -39.06 -2.80 2.37
CA THR A 28 -38.43 -1.63 1.80
C THR A 28 -37.89 -0.74 2.92
N ARG A 29 -36.73 -1.12 3.51
CA ARG A 29 -35.88 -0.09 4.11
C ARG A 29 -35.62 0.94 3.01
N PRO A 30 -36.08 2.22 3.15
CA PRO A 30 -35.69 3.23 2.18
C PRO A 30 -34.15 3.20 2.11
N ALA A 31 -33.62 3.07 0.92
CA ALA A 31 -32.17 3.11 0.73
C ALA A 31 -31.69 4.44 1.33
N VAL A 32 -31.16 4.39 2.56
CA VAL A 32 -30.65 5.57 3.26
C VAL A 32 -29.48 6.05 2.41
N THR A 33 -29.76 7.03 1.56
CA THR A 33 -28.73 7.66 0.75
C THR A 33 -27.72 8.28 1.71
N PRO A 34 -26.47 7.80 1.75
CA PRO A 34 -25.51 8.32 2.70
C PRO A 34 -25.36 9.83 2.51
N PRO A 35 -25.22 10.61 3.59
CA PRO A 35 -25.07 12.06 3.51
C PRO A 35 -23.91 12.44 2.60
N ALA A 36 -24.01 13.57 1.91
CA ALA A 36 -23.03 14.00 0.89
C ALA A 36 -21.59 14.05 1.43
N THR A 37 -21.42 14.36 2.71
CA THR A 37 -20.15 14.31 3.43
C THR A 37 -19.55 12.90 3.44
N GLN A 38 -20.34 11.87 3.74
CA GLN A 38 -19.88 10.48 3.77
C GLN A 38 -19.44 10.00 2.37
N ARG A 39 -20.14 10.39 1.31
CA ARG A 39 -19.75 10.08 -0.07
C ARG A 39 -18.41 10.71 -0.44
N ARG A 40 -18.12 11.94 -0.01
CA ARG A 40 -16.85 12.61 -0.25
C ARG A 40 -15.69 11.89 0.43
N PHE A 41 -15.84 11.43 1.67
CA PHE A 41 -14.81 10.69 2.38
C PHE A 41 -14.54 9.33 1.74
N VAL A 42 -15.58 8.61 1.32
CA VAL A 42 -15.43 7.34 0.57
C VAL A 42 -14.69 7.58 -0.74
N ALA A 43 -15.05 8.61 -1.50
CA ALA A 43 -14.38 8.96 -2.74
C ALA A 43 -12.91 9.32 -2.52
N LEU A 44 -12.60 10.06 -1.46
CA LEU A 44 -11.23 10.42 -1.10
C LEU A 44 -10.38 9.20 -0.74
N THR A 45 -10.94 8.24 0.00
CA THR A 45 -10.26 6.97 0.32
C THR A 45 -9.92 6.19 -0.94
N TRP A 46 -10.87 6.05 -1.86
CA TRP A 46 -10.64 5.39 -3.14
C TRP A 46 -9.64 6.14 -4.02
N PHE A 47 -9.65 7.46 -3.99
CA PHE A 47 -8.66 8.27 -4.70
C PHE A 47 -7.23 7.93 -4.24
N TRP A 48 -6.95 7.96 -2.95
CA TRP A 48 -5.63 7.63 -2.41
C TRP A 48 -5.21 6.19 -2.74
N THR A 49 -6.15 5.25 -2.63
CA THR A 49 -5.91 3.84 -2.96
C THR A 49 -5.59 3.65 -4.45
N ILE A 50 -6.33 4.30 -5.34
CA ILE A 50 -6.09 4.22 -6.79
C ILE A 50 -4.74 4.84 -7.15
N VAL A 51 -4.41 6.01 -6.61
CA VAL A 51 -3.09 6.64 -6.83
C VAL A 51 -1.96 5.71 -6.37
N ALA A 52 -2.11 5.08 -5.21
CA ALA A 52 -1.14 4.13 -4.70
C ALA A 52 -0.98 2.90 -5.61
N ILE A 53 -2.08 2.35 -6.16
CA ILE A 53 -2.05 1.24 -7.13
C ILE A 53 -1.34 1.67 -8.41
N VAL A 54 -1.67 2.83 -8.97
CA VAL A 54 -1.05 3.34 -10.20
C VAL A 54 0.46 3.49 -10.01
N LEU A 55 0.91 4.03 -8.89
CA LEU A 55 2.33 4.13 -8.56
C LEU A 55 2.97 2.75 -8.40
N ALA A 56 2.32 1.80 -7.74
CA ALA A 56 2.82 0.44 -7.58
C ALA A 56 2.99 -0.27 -8.94
N VAL A 57 2.04 -0.10 -9.86
CA VAL A 57 2.13 -0.62 -11.23
C VAL A 57 3.23 0.09 -12.02
N ALA A 58 3.36 1.40 -11.89
CA ALA A 58 4.43 2.16 -12.52
C ALA A 58 5.83 1.67 -12.09
N LEU A 59 5.99 1.28 -10.80
CA LEU A 59 7.24 0.68 -10.31
C LEU A 59 7.53 -0.69 -10.93
N LEU A 60 6.50 -1.47 -11.29
CA LEU A 60 6.65 -2.77 -11.98
C LEU A 60 7.14 -2.59 -13.42
N VAL A 61 6.57 -1.63 -14.12
CA VAL A 61 6.84 -1.38 -15.56
C VAL A 61 7.97 -0.35 -15.75
N TRP A 62 8.76 -0.09 -14.71
CA TRP A 62 9.81 0.93 -14.75
C TRP A 62 10.82 0.66 -15.88
N PRO A 63 10.88 1.51 -16.93
CA PRO A 63 11.64 1.21 -18.15
C PRO A 63 13.14 1.52 -18.05
N TYR A 64 13.61 2.11 -16.95
CA TYR A 64 14.96 2.60 -16.80
C TYR A 64 15.80 1.70 -15.91
N ASP A 65 17.11 1.60 -16.22
CA ASP A 65 18.07 0.93 -15.35
C ASP A 65 18.14 1.61 -13.98
N ARG A 66 18.13 0.79 -12.93
CA ARG A 66 18.14 1.21 -11.52
C ARG A 66 19.53 1.09 -10.90
N SER A 67 20.55 0.88 -11.73
CA SER A 67 21.90 0.52 -11.27
C SER A 67 22.56 1.64 -10.46
N CYS A 68 22.46 2.90 -10.89
CA CYS A 68 23.16 4.00 -10.24
C CYS A 68 22.62 5.38 -10.65
N GLY A 69 23.02 6.42 -9.92
CA GLY A 69 22.81 7.83 -10.25
C GLY A 69 21.38 8.33 -10.11
N ILE A 70 21.06 9.36 -10.88
CA ILE A 70 19.77 10.10 -10.76
C ILE A 70 18.56 9.21 -11.01
N ARG A 71 18.67 8.21 -11.87
CA ARG A 71 17.57 7.28 -12.21
C ARG A 71 17.18 6.43 -11.01
N LEU A 72 18.16 6.02 -10.19
CA LEU A 72 17.93 5.33 -8.92
C LEU A 72 17.19 6.22 -7.93
N ILE A 73 17.58 7.50 -7.82
CA ILE A 73 16.95 8.46 -6.91
C ILE A 73 15.48 8.66 -7.29
N PHE A 74 15.17 8.76 -8.58
CA PHE A 74 13.77 8.84 -9.06
C PHE A 74 12.97 7.58 -8.72
N PHE A 75 13.54 6.40 -8.88
CA PHE A 75 12.90 5.15 -8.50
C PHE A 75 12.62 5.06 -7.00
N LEU A 76 13.62 5.41 -6.17
CA LEU A 76 13.45 5.44 -4.71
C LEU A 76 12.44 6.50 -4.29
N GLY A 77 12.44 7.67 -4.92
CA GLY A 77 11.44 8.71 -4.69
C GLY A 77 10.02 8.25 -5.03
N ALA A 78 9.84 7.59 -6.18
CA ALA A 78 8.55 7.03 -6.59
C ALA A 78 8.08 5.91 -5.65
N SER A 79 8.98 5.03 -5.19
CA SER A 79 8.64 3.97 -4.25
C SER A 79 8.27 4.51 -2.86
N LEU A 80 8.97 5.55 -2.38
CA LEU A 80 8.62 6.24 -1.14
C LEU A 80 7.26 6.94 -1.26
N LEU A 81 6.98 7.57 -2.39
CA LEU A 81 5.68 8.19 -2.66
C LEU A 81 4.57 7.13 -2.65
N ALA A 82 4.77 5.97 -3.27
CA ALA A 82 3.82 4.86 -3.25
C ALA A 82 3.56 4.37 -1.82
N LEU A 83 4.59 4.28 -0.98
CA LEU A 83 4.46 3.95 0.44
C LEU A 83 3.59 4.98 1.19
N ILE A 84 3.88 6.27 1.02
CA ILE A 84 3.13 7.36 1.67
C ILE A 84 1.65 7.30 1.26
N MET A 85 1.37 7.16 -0.04
CA MET A 85 0.00 7.07 -0.56
C MET A 85 -0.72 5.82 -0.06
N GLY A 86 -0.02 4.68 0.03
CA GLY A 86 -0.53 3.46 0.63
C GLY A 86 -0.90 3.63 2.11
N VAL A 87 -0.05 4.29 2.89
CA VAL A 87 -0.30 4.58 4.31
C VAL A 87 -1.51 5.51 4.46
N LEU A 88 -1.61 6.59 3.67
CA LEU A 88 -2.77 7.49 3.69
C LEU A 88 -4.06 6.74 3.32
N GLY A 89 -4.01 5.85 2.33
CA GLY A 89 -5.12 4.97 1.95
C GLY A 89 -5.53 4.05 3.09
N ALA A 90 -4.57 3.41 3.78
CA ALA A 90 -4.82 2.52 4.91
C ALA A 90 -5.47 3.27 6.09
N PHE A 91 -4.94 4.43 6.48
CA PHE A 91 -5.53 5.26 7.55
C PHE A 91 -6.95 5.72 7.21
N SER A 92 -7.17 6.20 5.99
CA SER A 92 -8.48 6.62 5.52
C SER A 92 -9.47 5.45 5.51
N SER A 93 -9.03 4.27 5.05
CA SER A 93 -9.84 3.05 5.03
C SER A 93 -10.20 2.57 6.42
N TRP A 94 -9.27 2.65 7.37
CA TRP A 94 -9.51 2.33 8.77
C TRP A 94 -10.59 3.24 9.38
N ALA A 95 -10.44 4.55 9.22
CA ALA A 95 -11.38 5.53 9.76
C ALA A 95 -12.82 5.34 9.21
N HIS A 96 -12.94 4.88 7.96
CA HIS A 96 -14.23 4.69 7.29
C HIS A 96 -14.70 3.23 7.23
N ARG A 97 -14.03 2.30 7.93
CA ARG A 97 -14.33 0.86 7.98
C ARG A 97 -14.44 0.19 6.60
N GLN A 98 -13.62 0.62 5.65
CA GLN A 98 -13.56 0.08 4.29
C GLN A 98 -12.54 -1.06 4.21
N GLY A 99 -12.92 -2.27 4.58
CA GLY A 99 -12.00 -3.42 4.67
C GLY A 99 -11.26 -3.73 3.35
N LEU A 100 -11.94 -3.66 2.20
CA LEU A 100 -11.32 -3.95 0.90
C LEU A 100 -10.23 -2.92 0.55
N ALA A 101 -10.52 -1.62 0.70
CA ALA A 101 -9.55 -0.57 0.43
C ALA A 101 -8.34 -0.66 1.39
N MET A 102 -8.57 -1.06 2.63
CA MET A 102 -7.51 -1.32 3.61
C MET A 102 -6.59 -2.47 3.18
N LEU A 103 -7.15 -3.61 2.75
CA LEU A 103 -6.36 -4.75 2.27
C LEU A 103 -5.51 -4.38 1.07
N ILE A 104 -6.08 -3.67 0.09
CA ILE A 104 -5.35 -3.20 -1.10
C ILE A 104 -4.21 -2.27 -0.69
N SER A 105 -4.47 -1.30 0.21
CA SER A 105 -3.46 -0.37 0.69
C SER A 105 -2.30 -1.09 1.40
N LEU A 106 -2.60 -2.11 2.23
CA LEU A 106 -1.57 -2.92 2.87
C LEU A 106 -0.72 -3.70 1.87
N LEU A 107 -1.34 -4.26 0.82
CA LEU A 107 -0.60 -4.94 -0.25
C LEU A 107 0.34 -3.98 -0.99
N VAL A 108 -0.11 -2.76 -1.28
CA VAL A 108 0.73 -1.73 -1.92
C VAL A 108 1.90 -1.34 -1.01
N ILE A 109 1.66 -1.13 0.29
CA ILE A 109 2.71 -0.81 1.28
C ILE A 109 3.76 -1.93 1.32
N MET A 110 3.31 -3.18 1.42
CA MET A 110 4.21 -4.33 1.44
C MET A 110 5.03 -4.41 0.15
N TRP A 111 4.38 -4.26 -1.01
CA TRP A 111 5.04 -4.30 -2.31
C TRP A 111 6.08 -3.19 -2.48
N ALA A 112 5.69 -1.93 -2.25
CA ALA A 112 6.59 -0.78 -2.35
C ALA A 112 7.74 -0.88 -1.34
N GLY A 113 7.47 -1.39 -0.13
CA GLY A 113 8.47 -1.66 0.90
C GLY A 113 9.50 -2.69 0.44
N VAL A 114 9.06 -3.82 -0.10
CA VAL A 114 9.95 -4.86 -0.63
C VAL A 114 10.81 -4.30 -1.76
N MET A 115 10.23 -3.54 -2.70
CA MET A 115 10.99 -2.91 -3.79
C MET A 115 12.05 -1.94 -3.28
N THR A 116 11.69 -1.10 -2.30
CA THR A 116 12.64 -0.17 -1.67
C THR A 116 13.77 -0.90 -0.95
N VAL A 117 13.45 -1.92 -0.15
CA VAL A 117 14.44 -2.70 0.60
C VAL A 117 15.41 -3.43 -0.34
N ARG A 118 14.91 -4.03 -1.41
CA ARG A 118 15.75 -4.72 -2.40
C ARG A 118 16.76 -3.79 -3.07
N GLU A 119 16.44 -2.53 -3.24
CA GLU A 119 17.37 -1.56 -3.82
C GLU A 119 18.36 -0.97 -2.80
N ILE A 120 17.94 -0.82 -1.55
CA ILE A 120 18.77 -0.21 -0.49
C ILE A 120 19.73 -1.24 0.12
N LEU A 121 19.29 -2.47 0.33
CA LEU A 121 20.06 -3.49 1.05
C LEU A 121 21.46 -3.75 0.46
N PRO A 122 21.62 -3.87 -0.88
CA PRO A 122 22.94 -4.06 -1.47
C PRO A 122 23.88 -2.85 -1.31
N ARG A 123 23.29 -1.65 -1.16
CA ARG A 123 24.03 -0.38 -1.05
C ARG A 123 24.43 -0.02 0.37
N THR A 124 23.82 -0.67 1.35
CA THR A 124 24.14 -0.48 2.79
C THR A 124 25.11 -1.54 3.32
N GLY A 125 25.62 -2.43 2.44
CA GLY A 125 26.62 -3.44 2.82
C GLY A 125 26.05 -4.72 3.44
N TYR A 126 24.71 -4.90 3.43
CA TYR A 126 24.07 -6.13 3.93
C TYR A 126 24.00 -7.26 2.89
N ALA A 127 24.28 -6.97 1.61
CA ALA A 127 24.30 -7.98 0.57
C ALA A 127 25.74 -8.45 0.26
N LYS A 128 25.86 -9.67 -0.29
CA LYS A 128 27.16 -10.24 -0.69
C LYS A 128 27.86 -9.45 -1.80
N GLU A 129 27.06 -8.77 -2.64
CA GLU A 129 27.55 -7.89 -3.71
C GLU A 129 27.19 -6.45 -3.34
N ALA A 130 28.20 -5.63 -3.06
CA ALA A 130 28.00 -4.21 -2.77
C ALA A 130 27.75 -3.44 -4.08
N MET A 131 26.65 -2.69 -4.12
CA MET A 131 26.35 -1.78 -5.23
C MET A 131 26.64 -0.34 -4.82
N GLU A 132 27.20 0.45 -5.74
CA GLU A 132 27.47 1.85 -5.48
C GLU A 132 26.25 2.74 -5.77
N TRP A 133 26.17 3.88 -5.06
CA TRP A 133 25.13 4.89 -5.26
C TRP A 133 25.37 5.75 -6.51
N THR A 134 26.65 5.94 -6.85
CA THR A 134 27.08 6.73 -8.01
C THR A 134 27.52 5.82 -9.14
N CYS A 135 27.26 6.23 -10.38
CA CYS A 135 27.79 5.49 -11.52
C CYS A 135 29.30 5.64 -11.57
N PRO A 136 30.06 4.55 -11.75
CA PRO A 136 31.51 4.66 -11.95
C PRO A 136 31.75 5.58 -13.15
N SER A 137 32.66 6.55 -12.98
CA SER A 137 33.14 7.35 -14.11
C SER A 137 33.75 6.39 -15.16
N ALA A 138 33.47 6.66 -16.43
CA ALA A 138 34.03 5.86 -17.50
C ALA A 138 35.55 5.68 -17.25
N PRO A 139 36.13 4.46 -17.43
CA PRO A 139 37.53 4.27 -17.28
C PRO A 139 38.28 5.27 -18.17
N PRO A 140 39.37 5.88 -17.69
CA PRO A 140 40.15 6.80 -18.50
C PRO A 140 40.47 6.11 -19.83
N PRO A 141 40.41 6.83 -20.97
CA PRO A 141 40.79 6.25 -22.26
C PRO A 141 42.13 5.57 -22.11
N PRO A 142 42.33 4.35 -22.68
CA PRO A 142 43.58 3.64 -22.58
C PRO A 142 44.70 4.61 -23.02
N ALA A 143 45.68 4.77 -22.14
CA ALA A 143 46.83 5.63 -22.44
C ALA A 143 47.34 5.28 -23.85
N ALA A 144 47.38 6.29 -24.71
CA ALA A 144 47.82 6.08 -26.07
C ALA A 144 49.15 5.32 -26.02
N VAL A 145 49.15 4.08 -26.51
CA VAL A 145 50.37 3.28 -26.60
C VAL A 145 51.38 4.12 -27.35
N PRO A 146 52.58 4.41 -26.80
CA PRO A 146 53.57 5.16 -27.51
C PRO A 146 53.85 4.41 -28.82
N GLN A 147 53.50 5.04 -29.94
CA GLN A 147 53.83 4.49 -31.25
C GLN A 147 55.33 4.43 -31.30
N SER A 148 55.90 3.21 -31.26
CA SER A 148 57.31 2.99 -31.45
C SER A 148 57.70 3.60 -32.81
N PRO A 149 58.71 4.48 -32.89
CA PRO A 149 59.13 5.01 -34.19
C PRO A 149 59.53 3.85 -35.06
N ALA A 150 58.90 3.77 -36.24
CA ALA A 150 59.24 2.83 -37.28
C ALA A 150 60.74 3.04 -37.67
N GLN A 151 61.57 2.03 -37.43
CA GLN A 151 62.95 1.95 -37.97
C GLN A 151 62.89 1.56 -39.43
#